data_34ca2851a22dab969ac86a8ad86fc45f
#
_entry.id   34ca2851a22dab969ac86a8ad86fc45f
#
_cell.length_a   1.000
_cell.length_b   1.000
_cell.length_c   1.000
_cell.angle_alpha   90.00
_cell.angle_beta   90.00
_cell.angle_gamma   90.00
#
_symmetry.space_group_name_H-M   'P 1'
#
loop_
_entity.id
_entity.type
_entity.pdbx_description
1 polymer ?
#
loop_
_entity_poly.entity_id
_entity_poly.type
_entity_poly.pdbx_seq_one_letter_code
_entity_poly.pdbx_strand_id
1 'polypeptide(L)'
;MWNEPIAALVHPRLSLRQSLVRPYYRLRNPDLGLTWCVLMEGGVIAYVNHEQQAYWEAAGINWQRLALSNLIERGKQPGGITVLNNKAGEILAIAFRFSDGLGSSHVMRRGLLSKHFPKGYRVALPDRSYGLALSADLGSEDLSTRRHLAI
;
A
#
# COMPACT_ATOMS: atom_id res chain seq x y z
N MET A 1 -21.13 -16.69 4.84
CA MET A 1 -21.60 -15.74 5.86
C MET A 1 -20.47 -14.75 6.17
N TRP A 2 -20.73 -13.48 5.94
CA TRP A 2 -19.73 -12.40 6.07
C TRP A 2 -19.86 -11.77 7.45
N ASN A 3 -19.07 -12.22 8.40
CA ASN A 3 -19.16 -11.77 9.78
C ASN A 3 -18.01 -10.84 10.15
N GLU A 4 -18.06 -10.24 11.33
CA GLU A 4 -17.06 -9.33 11.87
C GLU A 4 -15.62 -9.86 11.79
N PRO A 5 -15.32 -11.14 12.05
CA PRO A 5 -13.97 -11.67 11.88
C PRO A 5 -13.39 -11.52 10.48
N ILE A 6 -14.22 -11.53 9.43
CA ILE A 6 -13.73 -11.34 8.05
C ILE A 6 -13.36 -9.87 7.80
N ALA A 7 -14.08 -8.90 8.40
CA ALA A 7 -13.70 -7.50 8.31
C ALA A 7 -12.29 -7.23 8.88
N ALA A 8 -11.87 -8.00 9.90
CA ALA A 8 -10.53 -7.93 10.46
C ALA A 8 -9.42 -8.41 9.51
N LEU A 9 -9.77 -9.05 8.40
CA LEU A 9 -8.83 -9.55 7.39
C LEU A 9 -8.77 -8.68 6.13
N VAL A 10 -9.55 -7.60 6.09
CA VAL A 10 -9.61 -6.72 4.91
C VAL A 10 -8.39 -5.81 4.85
N HIS A 11 -7.83 -5.65 3.65
CA HIS A 11 -6.70 -4.77 3.35
C HIS A 11 -7.01 -3.87 2.16
N PRO A 12 -6.55 -2.62 2.17
CA PRO A 12 -6.62 -1.77 0.98
C PRO A 12 -5.60 -2.25 -0.04
N ARG A 13 -5.97 -2.22 -1.32
CA ARG A 13 -5.12 -2.64 -2.42
C ARG A 13 -5.11 -1.59 -3.53
N LEU A 14 -3.92 -1.11 -3.88
CA LEU A 14 -3.70 -0.33 -5.09
C LEU A 14 -3.76 -1.24 -6.31
N SER A 15 -4.51 -0.84 -7.32
CA SER A 15 -4.69 -1.59 -8.56
C SER A 15 -4.70 -0.65 -9.76
N LEU A 16 -4.31 -1.16 -10.92
CA LEU A 16 -4.51 -0.46 -12.18
C LEU A 16 -6.01 -0.27 -12.42
N ARG A 17 -6.39 0.88 -12.98
CA ARG A 17 -7.79 1.23 -13.22
C ARG A 17 -8.54 0.18 -14.02
N GLN A 18 -7.90 -0.41 -15.01
CA GLN A 18 -8.47 -1.47 -15.85
C GLN A 18 -8.75 -2.78 -15.10
N SER A 19 -8.14 -2.96 -13.92
CA SER A 19 -8.28 -4.16 -13.09
C SER A 19 -9.10 -3.90 -11.82
N LEU A 20 -9.80 -2.76 -11.73
CA LEU A 20 -10.56 -2.41 -10.54
C LEU A 20 -11.81 -3.28 -10.41
N VAL A 21 -11.99 -3.84 -9.23
CA VAL A 21 -13.18 -4.57 -8.80
C VAL A 21 -13.98 -3.68 -7.84
N ARG A 22 -15.30 -3.57 -8.07
CA ARG A 22 -16.18 -2.79 -7.18
C ARG A 22 -16.42 -3.50 -5.86
N PRO A 23 -16.47 -2.79 -4.73
CA PRO A 23 -16.33 -1.33 -4.58
C PRO A 23 -14.89 -0.85 -4.76
N TYR A 24 -14.71 0.32 -5.36
CA TYR A 24 -13.40 0.95 -5.50
C TYR A 24 -13.49 2.48 -5.39
N TYR A 25 -12.37 3.12 -5.00
CA TYR A 25 -12.20 4.57 -5.07
C TYR A 25 -11.26 4.97 -6.19
N ARG A 26 -11.64 6.03 -6.92
CA ARG A 26 -10.75 6.67 -7.90
C ARG A 26 -9.73 7.51 -7.16
N LEU A 27 -8.47 7.36 -7.54
CA LEU A 27 -7.38 8.20 -7.06
C LEU A 27 -7.18 9.39 -8.01
N ARG A 28 -6.40 10.38 -7.57
CA ARG A 28 -6.01 11.50 -8.43
C ARG A 28 -5.26 11.04 -9.67
N ASN A 29 -4.42 10.02 -9.55
CA ASN A 29 -3.80 9.40 -10.71
C ASN A 29 -4.88 8.64 -11.49
N PRO A 30 -5.09 8.96 -12.80
CA PRO A 30 -6.16 8.37 -13.59
C PRO A 30 -5.96 6.89 -13.88
N ASP A 31 -4.71 6.39 -13.77
CA ASP A 31 -4.36 5.01 -14.06
C ASP A 31 -4.49 4.08 -12.86
N LEU A 32 -4.71 4.66 -11.66
CA LEU A 32 -4.77 3.93 -10.42
C LEU A 32 -6.13 4.07 -9.74
N GLY A 33 -6.48 3.05 -8.98
CA GLY A 33 -7.60 3.05 -8.06
C GLY A 33 -7.30 2.26 -6.81
N LEU A 34 -8.10 2.49 -5.78
CA LEU A 34 -8.07 1.79 -4.53
C LEU A 34 -9.25 0.82 -4.47
N THR A 35 -8.96 -0.45 -4.29
CA THR A 35 -9.93 -1.51 -4.00
C THR A 35 -9.60 -2.16 -2.65
N TRP A 36 -10.38 -3.14 -2.24
CA TRP A 36 -10.16 -3.85 -0.98
C TRP A 36 -10.17 -5.34 -1.21
N CYS A 37 -9.33 -6.04 -0.47
CA CYS A 37 -9.23 -7.48 -0.54
C CYS A 37 -9.11 -8.10 0.85
N VAL A 38 -9.54 -9.33 0.96
CA VAL A 38 -9.32 -10.21 2.10
C VAL A 38 -8.18 -11.14 1.75
N LEU A 39 -7.16 -11.19 2.61
CA LEU A 39 -6.09 -12.17 2.49
C LEU A 39 -6.53 -13.44 3.21
N MET A 40 -6.68 -14.49 2.46
CA MET A 40 -7.06 -15.81 2.96
C MET A 40 -5.82 -16.69 3.16
N GLU A 41 -5.96 -17.77 3.88
CA GLU A 41 -4.92 -18.78 4.02
C GLU A 41 -4.45 -19.30 2.64
N GLY A 42 -3.16 -19.62 2.53
CA GLY A 42 -2.56 -20.06 1.26
C GLY A 42 -2.26 -18.93 0.26
N GLY A 43 -2.37 -17.66 0.68
CA GLY A 43 -2.06 -16.51 -0.18
C GLY A 43 -3.15 -16.16 -1.20
N VAL A 44 -4.34 -16.72 -1.04
CA VAL A 44 -5.49 -16.40 -1.88
C VAL A 44 -6.01 -15.01 -1.54
N ILE A 45 -6.30 -14.22 -2.57
CA ILE A 45 -6.89 -12.89 -2.44
C ILE A 45 -8.33 -12.94 -2.94
N ALA A 46 -9.29 -12.59 -2.06
CA ALA A 46 -10.67 -12.36 -2.42
C ALA A 46 -10.98 -10.87 -2.35
N TYR A 47 -11.64 -10.34 -3.38
CA TYR A 47 -12.04 -8.91 -3.37
C TYR A 47 -13.33 -8.73 -2.57
N VAL A 48 -13.38 -7.63 -1.80
CA VAL A 48 -14.60 -7.19 -1.12
C VAL A 48 -15.65 -6.83 -2.17
N ASN A 49 -16.86 -7.34 -2.00
CA ASN A 49 -17.99 -7.05 -2.86
C ASN A 49 -19.02 -6.12 -2.18
N HIS A 50 -20.04 -5.70 -2.95
CA HIS A 50 -21.07 -4.80 -2.44
C HIS A 50 -21.92 -5.41 -1.31
N GLU A 51 -22.13 -6.69 -1.32
CA GLU A 51 -22.91 -7.39 -0.31
C GLU A 51 -22.20 -7.40 1.05
N GLN A 52 -20.88 -7.66 1.04
CA GLN A 52 -20.02 -7.56 2.22
C GLN A 52 -19.98 -6.13 2.75
N GLN A 53 -19.79 -5.16 1.85
CA GLN A 53 -19.79 -3.74 2.19
C GLN A 53 -21.11 -3.36 2.89
N ALA A 54 -22.26 -3.68 2.29
CA ALA A 54 -23.58 -3.36 2.83
C ALA A 54 -23.80 -4.00 4.21
N TYR A 55 -23.38 -5.24 4.37
CA TYR A 55 -23.47 -5.94 5.64
C TYR A 55 -22.67 -5.24 6.75
N TRP A 56 -21.41 -4.88 6.49
CA TRP A 56 -20.57 -4.23 7.48
C TRP A 56 -21.04 -2.82 7.81
N GLU A 57 -21.51 -2.07 6.82
CA GLU A 57 -22.07 -0.73 7.02
C GLU A 57 -23.35 -0.77 7.86
N ALA A 58 -24.24 -1.74 7.59
CA ALA A 58 -25.45 -1.97 8.38
C ALA A 58 -25.13 -2.38 9.83
N ALA A 59 -24.04 -3.11 10.04
CA ALA A 59 -23.55 -3.52 11.35
C ALA A 59 -22.77 -2.39 12.09
N GLY A 60 -22.63 -1.21 11.47
CA GLY A 60 -21.85 -0.09 12.05
C GLY A 60 -20.34 -0.31 12.08
N ILE A 61 -19.82 -1.25 11.28
CA ILE A 61 -18.40 -1.57 11.21
C ILE A 61 -17.71 -0.59 10.26
N ASN A 62 -16.75 0.19 10.77
CA ASN A 62 -15.89 1.02 9.93
C ASN A 62 -14.77 0.18 9.30
N TRP A 63 -15.16 -0.68 8.36
CA TRP A 63 -14.30 -1.67 7.73
C TRP A 63 -13.13 -1.06 6.94
N GLN A 64 -13.30 0.13 6.37
CA GLN A 64 -12.23 0.83 5.63
C GLN A 64 -11.11 1.28 6.58
N ARG A 65 -11.48 1.77 7.77
CA ARG A 65 -10.51 2.11 8.82
C ARG A 65 -9.80 0.87 9.34
N LEU A 66 -10.52 -0.22 9.52
CA LEU A 66 -9.93 -1.51 9.88
C LEU A 66 -8.94 -1.98 8.81
N ALA A 67 -9.31 -1.89 7.54
CA ALA A 67 -8.44 -2.27 6.43
C ALA A 67 -7.11 -1.49 6.43
N LEU A 68 -7.15 -0.18 6.69
CA LEU A 68 -5.93 0.62 6.80
C LEU A 68 -5.09 0.23 8.04
N SER A 69 -5.73 -0.03 9.16
CA SER A 69 -5.05 -0.51 10.37
C SER A 69 -4.38 -1.86 10.12
N ASN A 70 -5.04 -2.79 9.43
CA ASN A 70 -4.50 -4.09 9.07
C ASN A 70 -3.25 -3.95 8.17
N LEU A 71 -3.28 -3.03 7.20
CA LEU A 71 -2.12 -2.74 6.37
C LEU A 71 -0.93 -2.22 7.20
N ILE A 72 -1.19 -1.35 8.18
CA ILE A 72 -0.17 -0.80 9.08
C ILE A 72 0.44 -1.91 9.93
N GLU A 73 -0.40 -2.77 10.53
CA GLU A 73 0.07 -3.92 11.34
C GLU A 73 0.90 -4.89 10.50
N ARG A 74 0.46 -5.17 9.27
CA ARG A 74 1.21 -6.02 8.36
C ARG A 74 2.58 -5.45 8.00
N GLY A 75 2.69 -4.14 7.90
CA GLY A 75 3.95 -3.44 7.68
C GLY A 75 4.97 -3.55 8.81
N LYS A 76 4.59 -4.09 9.97
CA LYS A 76 5.51 -4.38 11.08
C LYS A 76 6.27 -5.69 10.92
N GLN A 77 5.90 -6.51 9.94
CA GLN A 77 6.62 -7.77 9.66
C GLN A 77 8.06 -7.47 9.26
N PRO A 78 9.05 -8.22 9.80
CA PRO A 78 10.45 -8.04 9.46
C PRO A 78 10.72 -8.19 7.97
N GLY A 79 11.62 -7.38 7.44
CA GLY A 79 12.09 -7.49 6.05
C GLY A 79 11.19 -6.88 4.98
N GLY A 80 9.97 -6.45 5.32
CA GLY A 80 9.03 -5.87 4.35
C GLY A 80 9.33 -4.41 4.00
N ILE A 81 10.01 -3.68 4.88
CA ILE A 81 10.33 -2.26 4.70
C ILE A 81 11.84 -2.08 4.75
N THR A 82 12.40 -1.48 3.73
CA THR A 82 13.83 -1.14 3.65
C THR A 82 13.98 0.36 3.49
N VAL A 83 14.79 0.98 4.35
CA VAL A 83 15.14 2.39 4.28
C VAL A 83 16.51 2.53 3.65
N LEU A 84 16.62 3.35 2.63
CA LEU A 84 17.85 3.62 1.90
C LEU A 84 18.32 5.04 2.22
N ASN A 85 19.54 5.13 2.72
CA ASN A 85 20.16 6.39 3.10
C ASN A 85 21.32 6.73 2.17
N ASN A 86 21.60 8.03 2.03
CA ASN A 86 22.87 8.49 1.44
C ASN A 86 24.03 8.38 2.47
N LYS A 87 25.23 8.74 2.04
CA LYS A 87 26.43 8.74 2.91
C LYS A 87 26.32 9.71 4.11
N ALA A 88 25.48 10.74 4.00
CA ALA A 88 25.20 11.69 5.08
C ALA A 88 24.12 11.21 6.05
N GLY A 89 23.52 10.04 5.82
CA GLY A 89 22.46 9.47 6.66
C GLY A 89 21.05 9.99 6.33
N GLU A 90 20.89 10.78 5.27
CA GLU A 90 19.59 11.26 4.84
C GLU A 90 18.83 10.16 4.10
N ILE A 91 17.52 10.04 4.35
CA ILE A 91 16.68 9.03 3.71
C ILE A 91 16.42 9.43 2.26
N LEU A 92 16.90 8.61 1.33
CA LEU A 92 16.67 8.77 -0.10
C LEU A 92 15.40 8.08 -0.57
N ALA A 93 15.16 6.89 -0.02
CA ALA A 93 14.02 6.07 -0.42
C ALA A 93 13.55 5.15 0.71
N ILE A 94 12.27 4.77 0.63
CA ILE A 94 11.67 3.70 1.43
C ILE A 94 11.05 2.71 0.46
N ALA A 95 11.53 1.47 0.51
CA ALA A 95 11.02 0.36 -0.29
C ALA A 95 10.09 -0.52 0.55
N PHE A 96 8.95 -0.86 -0.01
CA PHE A 96 7.96 -1.78 0.56
C PHE A 96 7.93 -3.05 -0.29
N ARG A 97 8.41 -4.16 0.25
CA ARG A 97 8.47 -5.43 -0.45
C ARG A 97 7.75 -6.50 0.35
N PHE A 98 6.57 -6.91 -0.12
CA PHE A 98 5.73 -7.89 0.54
C PHE A 98 5.24 -8.93 -0.47
N SER A 99 5.55 -10.19 -0.23
CA SER A 99 5.19 -11.32 -1.11
C SER A 99 3.68 -11.60 -1.21
N ASP A 100 2.89 -10.99 -0.33
CA ASP A 100 1.43 -11.12 -0.29
C ASP A 100 0.67 -10.29 -1.34
N GLY A 101 1.38 -9.54 -2.19
CA GLY A 101 0.79 -8.67 -3.20
C GLY A 101 0.25 -7.34 -2.66
N LEU A 102 0.62 -6.94 -1.45
CA LEU A 102 0.24 -5.66 -0.85
C LEU A 102 1.40 -4.65 -0.76
N GLY A 103 2.58 -4.98 -1.25
CA GLY A 103 3.76 -4.11 -1.17
C GLY A 103 3.49 -2.71 -1.72
N SER A 104 2.90 -2.60 -2.90
CA SER A 104 2.53 -1.32 -3.50
C SER A 104 1.53 -0.52 -2.66
N SER A 105 0.65 -1.19 -1.92
CA SER A 105 -0.37 -0.54 -1.09
C SER A 105 0.23 0.21 0.11
N HIS A 106 1.41 -0.17 0.56
CA HIS A 106 2.07 0.50 1.68
C HIS A 106 2.49 1.95 1.40
N VAL A 107 2.55 2.38 0.13
CA VAL A 107 2.78 3.80 -0.22
C VAL A 107 1.62 4.71 0.21
N MET A 108 0.46 4.15 0.56
CA MET A 108 -0.66 4.90 1.12
C MET A 108 -0.46 5.28 2.60
N ARG A 109 0.57 4.80 3.24
CA ARG A 109 0.91 5.13 4.64
C ARG A 109 1.46 6.55 4.76
N ARG A 110 0.63 7.54 4.46
CA ARG A 110 1.03 8.96 4.41
C ARG A 110 1.71 9.44 5.69
N GLY A 111 1.23 9.02 6.86
CA GLY A 111 1.83 9.41 8.14
C GLY A 111 3.28 8.95 8.26
N LEU A 112 3.61 7.74 7.81
CA LEU A 112 4.97 7.24 7.75
C LEU A 112 5.81 8.04 6.77
N LEU A 113 5.32 8.20 5.53
CA LEU A 113 6.09 8.84 4.45
C LEU A 113 6.30 10.32 4.70
N SER A 114 5.31 11.06 5.19
CA SER A 114 5.45 12.49 5.48
C SER A 114 6.42 12.75 6.65
N LYS A 115 6.53 11.82 7.60
CA LYS A 115 7.52 11.92 8.67
C LYS A 115 8.95 11.81 8.15
N HIS A 116 9.19 10.92 7.18
CA HIS A 116 10.52 10.68 6.63
C HIS A 116 10.86 11.65 5.48
N PHE A 117 9.86 12.15 4.77
CA PHE A 117 10.02 13.05 3.63
C PHE A 117 9.23 14.36 3.85
N PRO A 118 9.67 15.24 4.78
CA PRO A 118 8.92 16.47 5.12
C PRO A 118 8.81 17.44 3.95
N LYS A 119 9.74 17.40 2.99
CA LYS A 119 9.73 18.22 1.77
C LYS A 119 8.96 17.59 0.61
N GLY A 120 8.35 16.42 0.84
CA GLY A 120 7.59 15.68 -0.16
C GLY A 120 8.31 14.45 -0.70
N TYR A 121 7.53 13.64 -1.42
CA TYR A 121 8.02 12.39 -2.00
C TYR A 121 7.28 12.08 -3.30
N ARG A 122 7.90 11.23 -4.11
CA ARG A 122 7.31 10.60 -5.28
C ARG A 122 7.16 9.12 -5.01
N VAL A 123 6.16 8.48 -5.61
CA VAL A 123 5.97 7.04 -5.50
C VAL A 123 6.16 6.37 -6.84
N ALA A 124 6.72 5.17 -6.81
CA ALA A 124 6.78 4.25 -7.93
C ALA A 124 6.15 2.92 -7.51
N LEU A 125 5.39 2.33 -8.41
CA LEU A 125 4.64 1.10 -8.20
C LEU A 125 5.01 0.12 -9.32
N PRO A 126 6.20 -0.52 -9.24
CA PRO A 126 6.65 -1.45 -10.28
C PRO A 126 5.73 -2.65 -10.44
N ASP A 127 5.25 -3.18 -9.33
CA ASP A 127 4.26 -4.24 -9.28
C ASP A 127 3.47 -4.21 -7.96
N ARG A 128 2.52 -5.15 -7.80
CA ARG A 128 1.67 -5.22 -6.60
C ARG A 128 2.41 -5.60 -5.31
N SER A 129 3.53 -6.31 -5.42
CA SER A 129 4.34 -6.76 -4.27
C SER A 129 5.39 -5.75 -3.87
N TYR A 130 5.61 -4.72 -4.70
CA TYR A 130 6.66 -3.75 -4.52
C TYR A 130 6.17 -2.32 -4.70
N GLY A 131 6.34 -1.51 -3.67
CA GLY A 131 6.13 -0.07 -3.68
C GLY A 131 7.40 0.67 -3.28
N LEU A 132 7.61 1.84 -3.83
CA LEU A 132 8.79 2.66 -3.56
C LEU A 132 8.37 4.11 -3.34
N ALA A 133 8.81 4.71 -2.25
CA ALA A 133 8.72 6.14 -2.02
C ALA A 133 10.12 6.75 -2.10
N LEU A 134 10.28 7.80 -2.90
CA LEU A 134 11.55 8.49 -3.17
C LEU A 134 11.45 9.92 -2.66
N SER A 135 12.46 10.42 -1.97
CA SER A 135 12.55 11.83 -1.60
C SER A 135 12.36 12.73 -2.83
N ALA A 136 11.60 13.82 -2.67
CA ALA A 136 11.45 14.82 -3.73
C ALA A 136 12.76 15.55 -4.05
N ASP A 137 13.66 15.64 -3.07
CA ASP A 137 14.93 16.36 -3.15
C ASP A 137 16.10 15.50 -3.68
N LEU A 138 15.83 14.33 -4.27
CA LEU A 138 16.89 13.50 -4.88
C LEU A 138 17.67 14.31 -5.92
N GLY A 139 18.93 14.62 -5.59
CA GLY A 139 19.87 15.30 -6.50
C GLY A 139 20.21 14.43 -7.72
N SER A 140 20.85 15.07 -8.71
CA SER A 140 21.28 14.39 -9.96
C SER A 140 22.31 13.28 -9.70
N GLU A 141 23.11 13.37 -8.65
CA GLU A 141 24.09 12.35 -8.24
C GLU A 141 23.43 11.07 -7.71
N ASP A 142 22.22 11.18 -7.16
CA ASP A 142 21.46 10.05 -6.63
C ASP A 142 20.69 9.29 -7.71
N LEU A 143 20.72 9.76 -8.96
CA LEU A 143 20.04 9.10 -10.09
C LEU A 143 20.62 7.72 -10.42
N SER A 144 21.89 7.48 -10.09
CA SER A 144 22.50 6.15 -10.21
C SER A 144 21.84 5.15 -9.28
N THR A 145 21.46 5.59 -8.08
CA THR A 145 20.73 4.80 -7.09
C THR A 145 19.32 4.44 -7.59
N ARG A 146 18.69 5.31 -8.39
CA ARG A 146 17.38 5.02 -9.02
C ARG A 146 17.41 3.81 -9.95
N ARG A 147 18.50 3.62 -10.71
CA ARG A 147 18.64 2.48 -11.63
C ARG A 147 18.78 1.15 -10.90
N HIS A 148 19.34 1.16 -9.71
CA HIS A 148 19.51 -0.06 -8.89
C HIS A 148 18.25 -0.42 -8.09
N LEU A 149 17.32 0.54 -7.89
CA LEU A 149 16.07 0.33 -7.15
C LEU A 149 14.89 -0.07 -8.06
N ALA A 150 15.06 0.08 -9.37
CA ALA A 150 14.01 -0.21 -10.37
C ALA A 150 14.10 -1.64 -10.94
N ILE A 151 14.98 -2.50 -10.42
CA ILE A 151 15.18 -3.89 -10.87
C ILE A 151 14.60 -4.86 -9.85
#